data_b06777f5f15b2c28bf977820d0c1dad6
#
_entry.id   b06777f5f15b2c28bf977820d0c1dad6
#
_cell.length_a   1.000
_cell.length_b   1.000
_cell.length_c   1.000
_cell.angle_alpha   90.00
_cell.angle_beta   90.00
_cell.angle_gamma   90.00
#
_symmetry.space_group_name_H-M   'P 1'
#
loop_
_entity.id
_entity.type
_entity.pdbx_description
1 polymer ?
#
loop_
_entity_poly.entity_id
_entity_poly.type
_entity_poly.pdbx_seq_one_letter_code
_entity_poly.pdbx_strand_id
1 'polypeptide(L)'
;AAPEAAAAPIAAEHPQGGEAREGRGPRGGRGRGGNDRGGGDRGRGPRRDDRGRGRGGDDDGGEELIEKHVHINRVSKTVKGGKRFGFAALVVVGDGKGRAGFGKGKAREVPEAITKATAAAKRAMVRVPLKEGRTLHHDGKGRFGAGKVNVRTAPAGTGIIAGGPMRAVFESLGVADVVTKSVGPSNPYNMIRATF
;
A
#
# COMPACT_ATOMS: atom_id res chain seq x y z
N ALA A 1 47.94 8.28 24.93
CA ALA A 1 47.62 9.67 24.59
C ALA A 1 47.12 9.72 23.17
N ALA A 2 45.83 9.83 22.98
CA ALA A 2 45.18 10.07 21.67
C ALA A 2 44.55 11.46 21.71
N PRO A 3 44.64 12.29 20.68
CA PRO A 3 43.98 13.59 20.65
C PRO A 3 42.58 13.44 20.09
N GLU A 4 41.68 13.97 20.84
CA GLU A 4 40.27 14.26 20.56
C GLU A 4 40.19 15.34 19.46
N ALA A 5 39.49 15.03 18.37
CA ALA A 5 39.18 16.00 17.29
C ALA A 5 37.70 16.39 17.43
N ALA A 6 37.47 17.58 17.94
CA ALA A 6 36.17 18.24 18.00
C ALA A 6 35.69 18.66 16.61
N ALA A 7 34.50 18.18 16.18
CA ALA A 7 33.81 18.63 15.00
C ALA A 7 32.88 19.80 15.34
N ALA A 8 33.10 20.94 14.72
CA ALA A 8 32.27 22.14 14.86
C ALA A 8 30.97 22.03 14.01
N PRO A 9 29.86 22.65 14.41
CA PRO A 9 28.61 22.66 13.66
C PRO A 9 28.64 23.69 12.55
N ILE A 10 28.25 23.24 11.36
CA ILE A 10 28.06 24.10 10.17
C ILE A 10 26.69 24.77 10.29
N ALA A 11 26.68 26.07 10.48
CA ALA A 11 25.51 26.93 10.41
C ALA A 11 25.03 27.04 8.95
N ALA A 12 23.75 26.74 8.72
CA ALA A 12 23.10 26.98 7.43
C ALA A 12 22.53 28.40 7.39
N GLU A 13 23.10 29.22 6.53
CA GLU A 13 22.58 30.54 6.17
C GLU A 13 21.32 30.41 5.32
N HIS A 14 20.28 31.13 5.72
CA HIS A 14 19.09 31.41 4.91
C HIS A 14 19.32 32.70 4.12
N PRO A 15 19.10 32.75 2.82
CA PRO A 15 18.88 34.00 2.11
C PRO A 15 17.39 34.39 2.17
N GLN A 16 17.12 35.47 2.87
CA GLN A 16 15.89 36.27 2.71
C GLN A 16 16.10 37.25 1.54
N GLY A 17 15.01 37.51 0.82
CA GLY A 17 14.92 38.76 0.04
C GLY A 17 14.36 38.59 -1.38
N GLY A 18 13.30 39.36 -1.65
CA GLY A 18 12.92 39.76 -2.98
C GLY A 18 11.43 39.67 -3.29
N GLU A 19 10.68 40.58 -2.73
CA GLU A 19 9.91 41.67 -3.37
C GLU A 19 8.74 41.27 -4.30
N ALA A 20 7.58 41.78 -3.86
CA ALA A 20 6.31 41.87 -4.52
C ALA A 20 6.41 42.65 -5.87
N ARG A 21 5.66 42.19 -6.86
CA ARG A 21 5.19 43.04 -7.95
C ARG A 21 3.70 42.82 -8.18
N GLU A 22 2.97 43.85 -7.75
CA GLU A 22 1.63 44.18 -8.22
C GLU A 22 1.60 44.48 -9.71
N GLY A 23 0.48 44.21 -10.34
CA GLY A 23 0.15 44.97 -11.52
C GLY A 23 -0.76 44.31 -12.55
N ARG A 24 -2.04 44.76 -12.50
CA ARG A 24 -2.98 44.98 -13.63
C ARG A 24 -3.68 43.74 -14.21
N GLY A 25 -4.91 43.51 -13.98
CA GLY A 25 -6.20 44.11 -14.21
C GLY A 25 -6.69 44.10 -15.67
N PRO A 26 -7.98 44.07 -15.88
CA PRO A 26 -8.64 43.24 -16.89
C PRO A 26 -9.23 44.08 -18.07
N ARG A 27 -9.48 43.40 -19.19
CA ARG A 27 -10.38 43.90 -20.27
C ARG A 27 -10.81 42.65 -21.04
N GLY A 28 -12.12 42.28 -21.13
CA GLY A 28 -13.20 43.05 -21.70
C GLY A 28 -13.35 42.62 -23.17
N GLY A 29 -14.27 41.70 -23.45
CA GLY A 29 -14.58 41.31 -24.82
C GLY A 29 -16.01 40.75 -24.89
N ARG A 30 -16.96 41.62 -25.20
CA ARG A 30 -18.35 41.29 -25.53
C ARG A 30 -18.40 40.59 -26.89
N GLY A 31 -19.17 39.52 -27.00
CA GLY A 31 -19.59 38.93 -28.27
C GLY A 31 -21.03 38.45 -28.15
N ARG A 32 -21.94 39.26 -28.64
CA ARG A 32 -23.35 38.95 -28.91
C ARG A 32 -23.40 38.01 -30.14
N GLY A 33 -24.34 37.07 -30.11
CA GLY A 33 -24.75 36.33 -31.30
C GLY A 33 -25.85 35.36 -30.94
N GLY A 34 -27.09 35.86 -30.98
CA GLY A 34 -28.28 35.03 -30.97
C GLY A 34 -28.47 34.36 -32.31
N ASN A 35 -29.02 33.19 -32.32
CA ASN A 35 -29.97 32.78 -33.34
C ASN A 35 -30.87 31.67 -32.80
N ASP A 36 -32.11 32.06 -32.73
CA ASP A 36 -33.32 31.33 -32.56
C ASP A 36 -33.55 30.41 -33.76
N ARG A 37 -34.07 29.26 -33.56
CA ARG A 37 -35.11 28.54 -34.35
C ARG A 37 -34.96 27.05 -34.30
N GLY A 38 -36.05 26.42 -33.86
CA GLY A 38 -36.45 25.18 -34.52
C GLY A 38 -36.80 24.04 -33.60
N GLY A 39 -38.09 23.94 -33.28
CA GLY A 39 -38.76 22.86 -32.59
C GLY A 39 -38.50 21.47 -33.17
N GLY A 40 -38.60 20.50 -32.28
CA GLY A 40 -38.51 19.08 -32.57
C GLY A 40 -38.85 18.29 -31.30
N ASP A 41 -40.14 18.37 -30.94
CA ASP A 41 -40.77 17.39 -30.05
C ASP A 41 -40.69 16.00 -30.65
N ARG A 42 -40.03 15.06 -29.97
CA ARG A 42 -40.27 13.59 -30.09
C ARG A 42 -39.48 12.81 -29.04
N GLY A 43 -40.22 12.13 -28.17
CA GLY A 43 -39.73 10.88 -27.57
C GLY A 43 -39.29 10.95 -26.13
N ARG A 44 -40.25 11.06 -25.20
CA ARG A 44 -40.10 10.57 -23.84
C ARG A 44 -39.86 9.08 -23.84
N GLY A 45 -38.63 8.66 -23.90
CA GLY A 45 -38.20 7.33 -23.47
C GLY A 45 -38.22 7.25 -21.95
N PRO A 46 -38.72 6.16 -21.36
CA PRO A 46 -38.72 6.03 -19.90
C PRO A 46 -37.28 6.03 -19.40
N ARG A 47 -36.98 6.99 -18.52
CA ARG A 47 -35.76 6.99 -17.72
C ARG A 47 -35.75 5.69 -16.95
N ARG A 48 -34.91 4.75 -17.38
CA ARG A 48 -34.52 3.62 -16.53
C ARG A 48 -33.85 4.25 -15.33
N ASP A 49 -34.57 4.20 -14.21
CA ASP A 49 -33.97 4.37 -12.90
C ASP A 49 -32.82 3.37 -12.82
N ASP A 50 -31.62 3.86 -13.00
CA ASP A 50 -30.40 3.18 -12.62
C ASP A 50 -30.44 3.12 -11.09
N ARG A 51 -31.21 2.13 -10.61
CA ARG A 51 -31.18 1.73 -9.22
C ARG A 51 -29.72 1.39 -8.95
N GLY A 52 -29.04 2.36 -8.36
CA GLY A 52 -27.72 2.18 -7.81
C GLY A 52 -27.68 0.85 -7.11
N ARG A 53 -26.97 -0.09 -7.71
CA ARG A 53 -26.44 -1.25 -6.99
C ARG A 53 -25.59 -0.63 -5.88
N GLY A 54 -26.25 -0.41 -4.76
CA GLY A 54 -25.55 -0.28 -3.50
C GLY A 54 -24.58 -1.44 -3.48
N ARG A 55 -23.29 -1.13 -3.63
CA ARG A 55 -22.24 -2.04 -3.22
C ARG A 55 -22.57 -2.30 -1.76
N GLY A 56 -23.11 -3.50 -1.51
CA GLY A 56 -23.20 -4.04 -0.20
C GLY A 56 -21.85 -3.78 0.44
N GLY A 57 -21.84 -3.00 1.50
CA GLY A 57 -20.72 -3.03 2.42
C GLY A 57 -20.57 -4.51 2.73
N ASP A 58 -19.42 -5.08 2.43
CA ASP A 58 -19.01 -6.33 2.99
C ASP A 58 -19.02 -6.08 4.50
N ASP A 59 -20.18 -6.40 5.10
CA ASP A 59 -20.35 -6.59 6.53
C ASP A 59 -19.52 -7.86 6.82
N ASP A 60 -18.21 -7.65 6.90
CA ASP A 60 -17.25 -8.63 7.40
C ASP A 60 -17.62 -8.84 8.86
N GLY A 61 -18.56 -9.76 9.07
CA GLY A 61 -19.07 -10.11 10.38
C GLY A 61 -17.92 -10.32 11.34
N GLY A 62 -17.59 -9.28 12.10
CA GLY A 62 -16.84 -9.27 13.34
C GLY A 62 -15.54 -10.09 13.44
N GLU A 63 -14.95 -10.57 12.36
CA GLU A 63 -13.64 -11.23 12.42
C GLU A 63 -12.57 -10.17 12.65
N GLU A 64 -11.95 -10.22 13.81
CA GLU A 64 -10.86 -9.36 14.21
C GLU A 64 -9.65 -9.64 13.30
N LEU A 65 -9.40 -8.74 12.32
CA LEU A 65 -8.32 -8.89 11.37
C LEU A 65 -7.04 -8.23 11.90
N ILE A 66 -5.97 -8.97 11.92
CA ILE A 66 -4.63 -8.51 12.29
C ILE A 66 -4.03 -7.77 11.11
N GLU A 67 -3.77 -6.47 11.25
CA GLU A 67 -3.13 -5.66 10.22
C GLU A 67 -1.67 -5.41 10.57
N LYS A 68 -0.74 -5.76 9.68
CA LYS A 68 0.71 -5.56 9.86
C LYS A 68 1.28 -4.67 8.76
N HIS A 69 1.83 -3.53 9.16
CA HIS A 69 2.56 -2.64 8.25
C HIS A 69 3.97 -3.17 8.04
N VAL A 70 4.29 -3.58 6.82
CA VAL A 70 5.59 -4.16 6.50
C VAL A 70 6.59 -3.09 6.08
N HIS A 71 6.19 -2.20 5.19
CA HIS A 71 7.09 -1.19 4.65
C HIS A 71 6.35 0.03 4.12
N ILE A 72 6.89 1.21 4.39
CA ILE A 72 6.38 2.49 3.89
C ILE A 72 7.53 3.20 3.19
N ASN A 73 7.37 3.47 1.89
CA ASN A 73 8.35 4.17 1.08
C ASN A 73 7.83 5.53 0.63
N ARG A 74 8.68 6.56 0.70
CA ARG A 74 8.45 7.81 -0.02
C ARG A 74 8.84 7.62 -1.47
N VAL A 75 7.93 7.90 -2.38
CA VAL A 75 8.14 7.84 -3.83
C VAL A 75 8.06 9.24 -4.43
N SER A 76 8.77 9.51 -5.51
CA SER A 76 8.73 10.80 -6.18
C SER A 76 8.61 10.65 -7.69
N LYS A 77 7.90 11.59 -8.31
CA LYS A 77 7.83 11.77 -9.77
C LYS A 77 8.44 13.12 -10.11
N THR A 78 9.47 13.12 -10.94
CA THR A 78 10.08 14.36 -11.47
C THR A 78 9.21 14.86 -12.62
N VAL A 79 8.85 16.14 -12.58
CA VAL A 79 8.07 16.84 -13.59
C VAL A 79 8.77 18.15 -13.94
N LYS A 80 8.35 18.83 -15.02
CA LYS A 80 8.78 20.20 -15.32
C LYS A 80 8.39 21.09 -14.13
N GLY A 81 9.36 21.74 -13.50
CA GLY A 81 9.15 22.57 -12.31
C GLY A 81 9.37 21.88 -10.95
N GLY A 82 9.86 20.60 -10.91
CA GLY A 82 10.25 19.98 -9.65
C GLY A 82 9.82 18.53 -9.46
N LYS A 83 9.84 18.06 -8.21
CA LYS A 83 9.50 16.70 -7.82
C LYS A 83 8.15 16.68 -7.09
N ARG A 84 7.25 15.79 -7.51
CA ARG A 84 6.01 15.50 -6.77
C ARG A 84 6.21 14.25 -5.95
N PHE A 85 6.03 14.36 -4.64
CA PHE A 85 6.20 13.26 -3.69
C PHE A 85 4.87 12.55 -3.43
N GLY A 86 4.98 11.30 -3.00
CA GLY A 86 3.90 10.47 -2.50
C GLY A 86 4.46 9.35 -1.64
N PHE A 87 3.58 8.51 -1.09
CA PHE A 87 3.93 7.38 -0.25
C PHE A 87 3.37 6.09 -0.82
N ALA A 88 4.13 5.03 -0.67
CA ALA A 88 3.71 3.67 -0.99
C ALA A 88 3.75 2.84 0.28
N ALA A 89 2.63 2.27 0.68
CA ALA A 89 2.51 1.35 1.81
C ALA A 89 2.36 -0.10 1.32
N LEU A 90 2.98 -1.02 2.04
CA LEU A 90 2.84 -2.47 1.91
C LEU A 90 2.31 -3.01 3.22
N VAL A 91 1.13 -3.61 3.18
CA VAL A 91 0.40 -4.11 4.35
C VAL A 91 0.05 -5.57 4.15
N VAL A 92 0.13 -6.35 5.21
CA VAL A 92 -0.37 -7.72 5.31
C VAL A 92 -1.54 -7.73 6.28
N VAL A 93 -2.61 -8.41 5.92
CA VAL A 93 -3.81 -8.58 6.74
C VAL A 93 -4.10 -10.06 6.88
N GLY A 94 -4.46 -10.52 8.06
CA GLY A 94 -4.84 -11.91 8.29
C GLY A 94 -5.79 -12.07 9.47
N ASP A 95 -6.40 -13.22 9.57
CA ASP A 95 -7.36 -13.58 10.61
C ASP A 95 -6.75 -14.37 11.78
N GLY A 96 -5.45 -14.69 11.71
CA GLY A 96 -4.80 -15.56 12.69
C GLY A 96 -5.28 -17.03 12.65
N LYS A 97 -6.12 -17.41 11.69
CA LYS A 97 -6.74 -18.75 11.56
C LYS A 97 -6.43 -19.40 10.20
N GLY A 98 -5.33 -19.02 9.59
CA GLY A 98 -4.87 -19.56 8.31
C GLY A 98 -5.33 -18.78 7.08
N ARG A 99 -5.97 -17.62 7.22
CA ARG A 99 -6.21 -16.71 6.09
C ARG A 99 -5.36 -15.47 6.21
N ALA A 100 -4.64 -15.13 5.16
CA ALA A 100 -3.92 -13.87 5.07
C ALA A 100 -3.89 -13.36 3.64
N GLY A 101 -3.70 -12.07 3.52
CA GLY A 101 -3.56 -11.39 2.24
C GLY A 101 -2.59 -10.23 2.34
N PHE A 102 -2.05 -9.80 1.23
CA PHE A 102 -1.21 -8.62 1.20
C PHE A 102 -1.70 -7.61 0.17
N GLY A 103 -1.46 -6.34 0.44
CA GLY A 103 -1.85 -5.26 -0.44
C GLY A 103 -0.81 -4.16 -0.50
N LYS A 104 -0.79 -3.46 -1.63
CA LYS A 104 0.00 -2.24 -1.78
C LYS A 104 -0.91 -1.07 -2.12
N GLY A 105 -0.67 0.07 -1.45
CA GLY A 105 -1.38 1.31 -1.71
C GLY A 105 -0.40 2.45 -1.99
N LYS A 106 -0.79 3.38 -2.85
CA LYS A 106 -0.05 4.62 -3.07
C LYS A 106 -0.99 5.81 -2.91
N ALA A 107 -0.52 6.85 -2.19
CA ALA A 107 -1.25 8.09 -1.99
C ALA A 107 -0.31 9.26 -1.77
N ARG A 108 -0.86 10.47 -1.63
CA ARG A 108 -0.08 11.64 -1.26
C ARG A 108 0.29 11.65 0.21
N GLU A 109 -0.57 11.10 1.04
CA GLU A 109 -0.41 10.97 2.48
C GLU A 109 -0.23 9.51 2.90
N VAL A 110 0.46 9.30 4.02
CA VAL A 110 0.72 7.96 4.56
C VAL A 110 -0.56 7.24 4.99
N PRO A 111 -1.47 7.84 5.79
CA PRO A 111 -2.68 7.15 6.24
C PRO A 111 -3.58 6.71 5.07
N GLU A 112 -3.71 7.55 4.06
CA GLU A 112 -4.46 7.21 2.84
C GLU A 112 -3.82 6.04 2.07
N ALA A 113 -2.48 6.00 2.00
CA ALA A 113 -1.75 4.90 1.37
C ALA A 113 -1.97 3.57 2.12
N ILE A 114 -1.98 3.61 3.46
CA ILE A 114 -2.25 2.46 4.32
C ILE A 114 -3.69 1.98 4.11
N THR A 115 -4.69 2.83 4.20
CA THR A 115 -6.10 2.47 3.99
C THR A 115 -6.33 1.80 2.63
N LYS A 116 -5.71 2.32 1.56
CA LYS A 116 -5.76 1.71 0.23
C LYS A 116 -5.07 0.34 0.20
N ALA A 117 -3.94 0.19 0.89
CA ALA A 117 -3.22 -1.08 0.96
C ALA A 117 -4.01 -2.13 1.73
N THR A 118 -4.59 -1.78 2.88
CA THR A 118 -5.46 -2.65 3.69
C THR A 118 -6.68 -3.12 2.91
N ALA A 119 -7.38 -2.21 2.23
CA ALA A 119 -8.53 -2.58 1.40
C ALA A 119 -8.14 -3.52 0.24
N ALA A 120 -6.94 -3.37 -0.33
CA ALA A 120 -6.42 -4.29 -1.33
C ALA A 120 -6.04 -5.65 -0.73
N ALA A 121 -5.45 -5.68 0.47
CA ALA A 121 -5.08 -6.90 1.17
C ALA A 121 -6.31 -7.73 1.56
N LYS A 122 -7.35 -7.10 2.10
CA LYS A 122 -8.64 -7.76 2.45
C LYS A 122 -9.27 -8.48 1.25
N ARG A 123 -9.22 -7.86 0.07
CA ARG A 123 -9.73 -8.47 -1.17
C ARG A 123 -8.88 -9.61 -1.72
N ALA A 124 -7.60 -9.67 -1.34
CA ALA A 124 -6.63 -10.64 -1.84
C ALA A 124 -6.30 -11.73 -0.80
N MET A 125 -7.17 -11.95 0.19
CA MET A 125 -6.95 -12.97 1.20
C MET A 125 -7.03 -14.38 0.61
N VAL A 126 -6.04 -15.22 0.96
CA VAL A 126 -5.92 -16.61 0.57
C VAL A 126 -5.95 -17.48 1.82
N ARG A 127 -6.61 -18.64 1.75
CA ARG A 127 -6.62 -19.61 2.82
C ARG A 127 -5.47 -20.61 2.65
N VAL A 128 -4.65 -20.74 3.67
CA VAL A 128 -3.53 -21.67 3.74
C VAL A 128 -3.90 -22.79 4.73
N PRO A 129 -3.88 -24.07 4.32
CA PRO A 129 -4.10 -25.17 5.24
C PRO A 129 -2.92 -25.28 6.21
N LEU A 130 -3.21 -25.26 7.51
CA LEU A 130 -2.22 -25.39 8.56
C LEU A 130 -2.34 -26.78 9.22
N LYS A 131 -1.19 -27.39 9.53
CA LYS A 131 -1.14 -28.61 10.34
C LYS A 131 -1.32 -28.24 11.81
N GLU A 132 -2.35 -28.81 12.44
CA GLU A 132 -2.71 -28.55 13.85
C GLU A 132 -2.91 -27.07 14.20
N GLY A 133 -3.20 -26.22 13.19
CA GLY A 133 -3.29 -24.78 13.38
C GLY A 133 -1.97 -24.08 13.76
N ARG A 134 -0.83 -24.78 13.75
CA ARG A 134 0.46 -24.28 14.25
C ARG A 134 1.54 -24.16 13.21
N THR A 135 1.66 -25.13 12.30
CA THR A 135 2.74 -25.18 11.32
C THR A 135 2.21 -25.55 9.93
N LEU A 136 3.10 -25.59 8.96
CA LEU A 136 2.78 -26.00 7.60
C LEU A 136 2.81 -27.54 7.47
N HIS A 137 2.15 -28.09 6.45
CA HIS A 137 2.11 -29.55 6.22
C HIS A 137 3.44 -30.09 5.68
N HIS A 138 4.17 -29.30 4.86
CA HIS A 138 5.43 -29.70 4.22
C HIS A 138 6.30 -28.48 3.94
N ASP A 139 7.56 -28.73 3.65
CA ASP A 139 8.51 -27.70 3.24
C ASP A 139 8.18 -27.17 1.85
N GLY A 140 8.39 -25.87 1.65
CA GLY A 140 8.11 -25.19 0.39
C GLY A 140 9.24 -24.26 -0.04
N LYS A 141 9.32 -24.05 -1.33
CA LYS A 141 10.21 -23.03 -1.94
C LYS A 141 9.37 -22.13 -2.82
N GLY A 142 9.36 -20.84 -2.50
CA GLY A 142 8.64 -19.82 -3.28
C GLY A 142 9.61 -18.95 -4.09
N ARG A 143 9.18 -18.54 -5.28
CA ARG A 143 9.93 -17.59 -6.12
C ARG A 143 9.00 -16.59 -6.77
N PHE A 144 9.36 -15.32 -6.62
CA PHE A 144 8.69 -14.26 -7.36
C PHE A 144 9.70 -13.21 -7.81
N GLY A 145 9.81 -13.02 -9.11
CA GLY A 145 10.87 -12.17 -9.69
C GLY A 145 12.25 -12.63 -9.23
N ALA A 146 13.01 -11.74 -8.64
CA ALA A 146 14.31 -12.06 -8.05
C ALA A 146 14.22 -12.60 -6.62
N GLY A 147 13.08 -12.48 -5.94
CA GLY A 147 12.88 -13.00 -4.58
C GLY A 147 12.79 -14.52 -4.59
N LYS A 148 13.55 -15.17 -3.70
CA LYS A 148 13.52 -16.60 -3.44
C LYS A 148 13.39 -16.84 -1.95
N VAL A 149 12.42 -17.65 -1.54
CA VAL A 149 12.13 -17.95 -0.15
C VAL A 149 12.09 -19.45 0.04
N ASN A 150 12.76 -19.93 1.08
CA ASN A 150 12.65 -21.31 1.55
C ASN A 150 11.86 -21.28 2.85
N VAL A 151 10.82 -22.09 2.93
CA VAL A 151 9.96 -22.25 4.11
C VAL A 151 10.05 -23.71 4.54
N ARG A 152 10.28 -23.95 5.82
CA ARG A 152 10.38 -25.29 6.41
C ARG A 152 9.41 -25.42 7.57
N THR A 153 8.83 -26.59 7.67
CA THR A 153 8.05 -26.98 8.85
C THR A 153 8.95 -27.08 10.07
N ALA A 154 8.40 -26.79 11.23
CA ALA A 154 9.15 -26.83 12.47
C ALA A 154 8.38 -27.57 13.57
N PRO A 155 9.08 -28.26 14.51
CA PRO A 155 8.44 -28.86 15.67
C PRO A 155 7.86 -27.80 16.61
N ALA A 156 6.95 -28.24 17.45
CA ALA A 156 6.30 -27.37 18.43
C ALA A 156 7.33 -26.71 19.37
N GLY A 157 7.19 -25.42 19.62
CA GLY A 157 8.09 -24.65 20.47
C GLY A 157 9.27 -23.97 19.75
N THR A 158 9.41 -24.18 18.44
CA THR A 158 10.47 -23.49 17.66
C THR A 158 10.21 -22.00 17.51
N GLY A 159 8.95 -21.59 17.41
CA GLY A 159 8.54 -20.22 17.15
C GLY A 159 8.73 -19.81 15.68
N ILE A 160 8.47 -18.54 15.39
CA ILE A 160 8.58 -17.99 14.04
C ILE A 160 10.00 -17.49 13.79
N ILE A 161 10.79 -18.24 13.02
CA ILE A 161 12.14 -17.86 12.58
C ILE A 161 12.04 -17.39 11.13
N ALA A 162 11.86 -16.09 10.93
CA ALA A 162 11.61 -15.48 9.62
C ALA A 162 12.21 -14.08 9.51
N GLY A 163 12.57 -13.67 8.29
CA GLY A 163 12.91 -12.27 7.99
C GLY A 163 11.69 -11.35 8.16
N GLY A 164 11.90 -10.06 8.44
CA GLY A 164 10.84 -9.11 8.78
C GLY A 164 9.57 -9.20 7.95
N PRO A 165 9.64 -9.05 6.61
CA PRO A 165 8.45 -9.14 5.75
C PRO A 165 7.73 -10.49 5.82
N MET A 166 8.48 -11.59 5.85
CA MET A 166 7.94 -12.95 5.96
C MET A 166 7.33 -13.19 7.33
N ARG A 167 7.99 -12.69 8.39
CA ARG A 167 7.49 -12.80 9.75
C ARG A 167 6.10 -12.17 9.90
N ALA A 168 5.89 -11.00 9.30
CA ALA A 168 4.57 -10.36 9.29
C ALA A 168 3.50 -11.24 8.64
N VAL A 169 3.84 -11.99 7.59
CA VAL A 169 2.91 -12.92 6.93
C VAL A 169 2.55 -14.08 7.86
N PHE A 170 3.53 -14.76 8.46
CA PHE A 170 3.27 -15.92 9.33
C PHE A 170 2.54 -15.54 10.62
N GLU A 171 2.86 -14.40 11.20
CA GLU A 171 2.12 -13.88 12.35
C GLU A 171 0.65 -13.55 12.01
N SER A 172 0.40 -12.97 10.82
CA SER A 172 -0.97 -12.69 10.36
C SER A 172 -1.75 -13.96 9.99
N LEU A 173 -1.05 -15.03 9.56
CA LEU A 173 -1.65 -16.35 9.32
C LEU A 173 -1.99 -17.10 10.62
N GLY A 174 -1.39 -16.72 11.75
CA GLY A 174 -1.51 -17.44 13.00
C GLY A 174 -0.60 -18.68 13.10
N VAL A 175 0.44 -18.77 12.26
CA VAL A 175 1.45 -19.83 12.36
C VAL A 175 2.29 -19.62 13.61
N ALA A 176 2.46 -20.64 14.42
CA ALA A 176 3.25 -20.58 15.64
C ALA A 176 4.71 -21.04 15.43
N ASP A 177 4.91 -22.07 14.59
CA ASP A 177 6.22 -22.70 14.42
C ASP A 177 6.57 -22.81 12.94
N VAL A 178 7.61 -22.07 12.51
CA VAL A 178 8.10 -22.10 11.13
C VAL A 178 9.55 -21.60 11.06
N VAL A 179 10.34 -22.21 10.20
CA VAL A 179 11.71 -21.77 9.91
C VAL A 179 11.79 -21.34 8.45
N THR A 180 12.24 -20.13 8.21
CA THR A 180 12.29 -19.58 6.85
C THR A 180 13.59 -18.85 6.57
N LYS A 181 13.98 -18.83 5.29
CA LYS A 181 15.13 -18.05 4.83
C LYS A 181 14.84 -17.42 3.47
N SER A 182 15.08 -16.12 3.36
CA SER A 182 15.16 -15.46 2.08
C SER A 182 16.53 -15.66 1.47
N VAL A 183 16.57 -16.16 0.24
CA VAL A 183 17.80 -16.47 -0.52
C VAL A 183 17.83 -15.62 -1.78
N GLY A 184 17.76 -14.31 -1.63
CA GLY A 184 17.71 -13.38 -2.76
C GLY A 184 17.78 -11.95 -2.27
N PRO A 185 17.46 -10.99 -3.16
CA PRO A 185 17.43 -9.59 -2.77
C PRO A 185 16.39 -9.32 -1.70
N SER A 186 16.69 -8.37 -0.83
CA SER A 186 15.88 -7.98 0.33
C SER A 186 14.66 -7.11 0.02
N ASN A 187 14.15 -7.11 -1.22
CA ASN A 187 12.96 -6.34 -1.57
C ASN A 187 11.71 -6.91 -0.86
N PRO A 188 11.08 -6.16 0.07
CA PRO A 188 9.97 -6.65 0.89
C PRO A 188 8.79 -7.16 0.08
N TYR A 189 8.47 -6.47 -1.03
CA TYR A 189 7.38 -6.86 -1.90
C TYR A 189 7.60 -8.22 -2.56
N ASN A 190 8.79 -8.44 -3.09
CA ASN A 190 9.14 -9.71 -3.73
C ASN A 190 9.20 -10.86 -2.72
N MET A 191 9.67 -10.57 -1.50
CA MET A 191 9.72 -11.56 -0.42
C MET A 191 8.32 -11.99 -0.01
N ILE A 192 7.40 -11.06 0.25
CA ILE A 192 6.01 -11.39 0.61
C ILE A 192 5.36 -12.20 -0.51
N ARG A 193 5.47 -11.74 -1.76
CA ARG A 193 4.83 -12.42 -2.88
C ARG A 193 5.43 -13.79 -3.20
N ALA A 194 6.68 -14.03 -2.83
CA ALA A 194 7.30 -15.35 -2.92
C ALA A 194 6.90 -16.26 -1.75
N THR A 195 6.44 -15.70 -0.63
CA THR A 195 5.96 -16.46 0.54
C THR A 195 4.54 -16.97 0.33
N PHE A 196 3.69 -16.20 -0.38
CA PHE A 196 2.35 -16.60 -0.84
C PHE A 196 2.43 -17.47 -2.10
#